data_e9910f88e56630547c3cc8046725f539
#
_entry.id   e9910f88e56630547c3cc8046725f539
#
_cell.length_a   1.000
_cell.length_b   1.000
_cell.length_c   1.000
_cell.angle_alpha   90.00
_cell.angle_beta   90.00
_cell.angle_gamma   90.00
#
_symmetry.space_group_name_H-M   'P 1'
#
loop_
_entity.id
_entity.type
_entity.pdbx_description
1 polymer ?
#
loop_
_entity_poly.entity_id
_entity_poly.type
_entity_poly.pdbx_seq_one_letter_code
_entity_poly.pdbx_strand_id
1 'polypeptide(L)'
;MMNDLNTDCKNIIMEHLLHYCYKDTAKALLDDMQLLDECSKAIELKVDNAGEIAMDVSNNHDKKHTVDISMLDKNNIEWSHIDARRDIHNAIREGDIGRAFSLIEKHFPHLIRTYSTINRMEAALQDSLTLPKSHCTIYKLRCQQFVETLRSSGPIEAIQFAKFYFRPCSKIYKELTDDATSLIAYTDLESHDRSSQRHRDKIADEVNEMILESQHFSPQTALEKLWRQKTAIQVELDNQKRQASSRDQQESENTKTLM
;
A
#
# COMPACT_ATOMS: atom_id res chain seq x y z
N MET A 1 5.24 29.51 -9.72
CA MET A 1 3.96 29.04 -9.10
C MET A 1 3.17 28.06 -9.96
N MET A 2 2.89 28.31 -11.23
CA MET A 2 2.13 27.32 -12.05
C MET A 2 2.97 26.08 -12.44
N ASN A 3 4.27 26.23 -12.66
CA ASN A 3 5.16 25.13 -12.99
C ASN A 3 5.39 24.19 -11.81
N ASP A 4 5.45 24.69 -10.58
CA ASP A 4 5.66 23.87 -9.37
C ASP A 4 4.47 22.95 -9.11
N LEU A 5 3.24 23.47 -9.25
CA LEU A 5 2.02 22.68 -9.03
C LEU A 5 1.89 21.52 -10.03
N ASN A 6 2.28 21.76 -11.30
CA ASN A 6 2.25 20.72 -12.34
C ASN A 6 3.28 19.61 -12.03
N THR A 7 4.45 19.98 -11.55
CA THR A 7 5.50 19.04 -11.13
C THR A 7 5.05 18.23 -9.94
N ASP A 8 4.45 18.84 -8.92
CA ASP A 8 3.93 18.14 -7.74
C ASP A 8 2.83 17.13 -8.11
N CYS A 9 1.90 17.50 -9.00
CA CYS A 9 0.88 16.58 -9.48
C CYS A 9 1.46 15.36 -10.20
N LYS A 10 2.45 15.58 -11.09
CA LYS A 10 3.14 14.50 -11.79
C LYS A 10 3.85 13.57 -10.81
N ASN A 11 4.49 14.14 -9.79
CA ASN A 11 5.19 13.41 -8.74
C ASN A 11 4.24 12.49 -7.94
N ILE A 12 3.10 13.03 -7.55
CA ILE A 12 2.06 12.28 -6.81
C ILE A 12 1.52 11.12 -7.66
N ILE A 13 1.29 11.36 -8.94
CA ILE A 13 0.80 10.32 -9.87
C ILE A 13 1.88 9.25 -10.06
N MET A 14 3.13 9.64 -10.27
CA MET A 14 4.25 8.70 -10.44
C MET A 14 4.44 7.83 -9.20
N GLU A 15 4.45 8.42 -7.99
CA GLU A 15 4.52 7.69 -6.73
C GLU A 15 3.41 6.63 -6.65
N HIS A 16 2.18 7.00 -7.00
CA HIS A 16 1.04 6.08 -6.99
C HIS A 16 1.21 4.92 -7.98
N LEU A 17 1.65 5.21 -9.21
CA LEU A 17 1.89 4.18 -10.22
C LEU A 17 2.98 3.19 -9.80
N LEU A 18 4.08 3.68 -9.23
CA LEU A 18 5.19 2.85 -8.73
C LEU A 18 4.78 2.03 -7.51
N HIS A 19 3.94 2.59 -6.63
CA HIS A 19 3.43 1.90 -5.44
C HIS A 19 2.60 0.66 -5.83
N TYR A 20 1.69 0.81 -6.79
CA TYR A 20 0.80 -0.26 -7.26
C TYR A 20 1.36 -1.07 -8.44
N CYS A 21 2.67 -0.94 -8.71
CA CYS A 21 3.37 -1.70 -9.75
C CYS A 21 2.84 -1.51 -11.18
N TYR A 22 2.24 -0.34 -11.51
CA TYR A 22 1.83 0.02 -12.86
C TYR A 22 3.03 0.45 -13.72
N LYS A 23 3.96 -0.48 -13.94
CA LYS A 23 5.26 -0.24 -14.56
C LYS A 23 5.17 0.40 -15.95
N ASP A 24 4.32 -0.14 -16.81
CA ASP A 24 4.24 0.31 -18.20
C ASP A 24 3.63 1.71 -18.29
N THR A 25 2.62 1.99 -17.47
CA THR A 25 2.02 3.33 -17.35
C THR A 25 3.02 4.33 -16.76
N ALA A 26 3.81 3.92 -15.75
CA ALA A 26 4.84 4.77 -15.17
C ALA A 26 5.94 5.11 -16.19
N LYS A 27 6.36 4.15 -17.02
CA LYS A 27 7.32 4.38 -18.11
C LYS A 27 6.78 5.34 -19.15
N ALA A 28 5.54 5.11 -19.62
CA ALA A 28 4.90 6.00 -20.59
C ALA A 28 4.79 7.44 -20.05
N LEU A 29 4.41 7.60 -18.78
CA LEU A 29 4.37 8.92 -18.15
C LEU A 29 5.76 9.59 -18.09
N LEU A 30 6.82 8.84 -17.78
CA LEU A 30 8.19 9.35 -17.81
C LEU A 30 8.61 9.80 -19.21
N ASP A 31 8.28 9.04 -20.25
CA ASP A 31 8.59 9.37 -21.64
C ASP A 31 7.86 10.65 -22.05
N ASP A 32 6.57 10.79 -21.73
CA ASP A 32 5.79 12.00 -22.01
C ASP A 32 6.33 13.22 -21.25
N MET A 33 6.74 13.06 -20.00
CA MET A 33 7.35 14.13 -19.21
C MET A 33 8.66 14.64 -19.85
N GLN A 34 9.52 13.73 -20.32
CA GLN A 34 10.75 14.10 -21.00
C GLN A 34 10.49 14.88 -22.30
N LEU A 35 9.54 14.41 -23.12
CA LEU A 35 9.14 15.11 -24.34
C LEU A 35 8.62 16.52 -24.06
N LEU A 36 7.82 16.70 -23.00
CA LEU A 36 7.33 18.03 -22.61
C LEU A 36 8.45 18.94 -22.15
N ASP A 37 9.43 18.45 -21.40
CA ASP A 37 10.59 19.23 -20.95
C ASP A 37 11.49 19.62 -22.13
N GLU A 38 11.69 18.73 -23.10
CA GLU A 38 12.43 19.04 -24.33
C GLU A 38 11.72 20.10 -25.19
N CYS A 39 10.39 19.98 -25.33
CA CYS A 39 9.58 20.97 -26.04
C CYS A 39 9.62 22.33 -25.35
N SER A 40 9.55 22.37 -24.01
CA SER A 40 9.62 23.61 -23.24
C SER A 40 10.97 24.32 -23.41
N LYS A 41 12.08 23.57 -23.32
CA LYS A 41 13.44 24.09 -23.57
C LYS A 41 13.62 24.60 -25.00
N ALA A 42 13.03 23.88 -25.99
CA ALA A 42 13.09 24.30 -27.37
C ALA A 42 12.30 25.60 -27.66
N ILE A 43 11.24 25.87 -26.89
CA ILE A 43 10.45 27.09 -26.95
C ILE A 43 11.23 28.23 -26.30
N GLU A 44 11.84 28.02 -25.12
CA GLU A 44 12.68 29.01 -24.44
C GLU A 44 13.86 29.46 -25.32
N LEU A 45 14.59 28.52 -25.94
CA LEU A 45 15.67 28.82 -26.86
C LEU A 45 15.25 29.62 -28.10
N LYS A 46 13.98 29.54 -28.52
CA LYS A 46 13.44 30.34 -29.62
C LYS A 46 13.04 31.75 -29.19
N VAL A 47 12.63 31.90 -27.91
CA VAL A 47 12.28 33.21 -27.34
C VAL A 47 13.53 34.03 -27.06
N ASP A 48 14.62 33.43 -26.57
CA ASP A 48 15.89 34.12 -26.30
C ASP A 48 16.59 34.66 -27.57
N ASN A 49 16.30 34.07 -28.73
CA ASN A 49 16.78 34.57 -30.01
C ASN A 49 15.94 35.74 -30.58
N ALA A 50 14.86 36.15 -29.90
CA ALA A 50 13.94 37.18 -30.40
C ALA A 50 13.85 38.48 -29.54
N GLY A 51 14.63 38.63 -28.46
CA GLY A 51 14.57 39.86 -27.67
C GLY A 51 15.26 39.79 -26.31
N GLU A 52 16.33 40.52 -26.15
CA GLU A 52 16.96 40.88 -24.89
C GLU A 52 15.96 41.56 -23.95
N ILE A 53 15.70 41.02 -22.78
CA ILE A 53 15.53 41.79 -21.51
C ILE A 53 15.87 40.85 -20.35
N ALA A 54 17.00 41.10 -19.71
CA ALA A 54 17.42 40.50 -18.46
C ALA A 54 16.54 41.01 -17.29
N MET A 55 15.99 40.12 -16.47
CA MET A 55 15.67 40.41 -15.07
C MET A 55 16.06 39.24 -14.21
N ASP A 56 17.11 39.48 -13.47
CA ASP A 56 17.65 38.67 -12.38
C ASP A 56 16.68 38.76 -11.17
N VAL A 57 16.07 37.66 -10.74
CA VAL A 57 15.42 37.58 -9.44
C VAL A 57 15.84 36.28 -8.77
N SER A 58 16.90 36.43 -7.99
CA SER A 58 17.30 35.50 -6.94
C SER A 58 16.22 35.38 -5.89
N ASN A 59 15.65 34.19 -5.70
CA ASN A 59 14.87 33.86 -4.51
C ASN A 59 15.22 32.47 -3.99
N ASN A 60 16.05 32.50 -2.94
CA ASN A 60 16.20 31.40 -1.99
C ASN A 60 14.89 31.23 -1.22
N HIS A 61 14.24 30.06 -1.34
CA HIS A 61 13.25 29.63 -0.37
C HIS A 61 13.33 28.13 -0.09
N ASP A 62 13.44 27.87 1.18
CA ASP A 62 13.28 26.64 1.97
C ASP A 62 12.93 25.33 1.26
N LYS A 63 13.89 24.42 1.26
CA LYS A 63 13.72 22.99 0.91
C LYS A 63 12.91 22.29 1.98
N LYS A 64 11.59 22.19 1.82
CA LYS A 64 10.77 21.15 2.42
C LYS A 64 10.94 19.85 1.62
N HIS A 65 11.09 18.73 2.33
CA HIS A 65 11.22 17.38 1.80
C HIS A 65 10.05 16.97 0.88
N THR A 66 10.07 17.42 -0.35
CA THR A 66 9.38 16.80 -1.48
C THR A 66 10.41 15.91 -2.14
N VAL A 67 10.06 14.66 -2.39
CA VAL A 67 10.87 13.75 -3.21
C VAL A 67 10.92 14.39 -4.60
N ASP A 68 12.07 14.97 -4.92
CA ASP A 68 12.31 15.66 -6.17
C ASP A 68 12.46 14.61 -7.27
N ILE A 69 11.42 14.44 -8.10
CA ILE A 69 11.43 13.49 -9.24
C ILE A 69 12.38 13.91 -10.34
N SER A 70 12.92 15.12 -10.31
CA SER A 70 14.06 15.49 -11.17
C SER A 70 15.28 14.57 -10.91
N MET A 71 15.29 13.87 -9.73
CA MET A 71 16.24 12.82 -9.36
C MET A 71 15.76 11.39 -9.73
N LEU A 72 14.53 11.20 -10.21
CA LEU A 72 14.06 9.96 -10.78
C LEU A 72 14.49 9.85 -12.26
N ASP A 73 15.80 9.85 -12.43
CA ASP A 73 16.38 9.43 -13.70
C ASP A 73 15.90 8.00 -13.98
N LYS A 74 15.51 7.70 -15.22
CA LYS A 74 15.09 6.34 -15.67
C LYS A 74 16.04 5.25 -15.18
N ASN A 75 17.31 5.60 -14.92
CA ASN A 75 18.37 4.73 -14.46
C ASN A 75 18.33 4.43 -12.96
N ASN A 76 17.60 5.21 -12.15
CA ASN A 76 17.55 5.06 -10.68
C ASN A 76 16.34 4.27 -10.17
N ILE A 77 15.35 3.98 -11.03
CA ILE A 77 14.21 3.17 -10.65
C ILE A 77 14.59 1.69 -10.82
N GLU A 78 14.66 0.94 -9.74
CA GLU A 78 14.85 -0.51 -9.81
C GLU A 78 13.60 -1.21 -10.34
N TRP A 79 13.43 -1.17 -11.66
CA TRP A 79 12.30 -1.79 -12.35
C TRP A 79 12.15 -3.29 -12.06
N SER A 80 13.27 -3.96 -11.74
CA SER A 80 13.27 -5.37 -11.33
C SER A 80 12.52 -5.59 -10.01
N HIS A 81 12.60 -4.66 -9.07
CA HIS A 81 11.86 -4.74 -7.81
C HIS A 81 10.36 -4.49 -8.01
N ILE A 82 9.99 -3.65 -8.97
CA ILE A 82 8.57 -3.43 -9.32
C ILE A 82 7.99 -4.69 -9.96
N ASP A 83 8.70 -5.33 -10.88
CA ASP A 83 8.29 -6.60 -11.47
C ASP A 83 8.15 -7.69 -10.40
N ALA A 84 9.14 -7.81 -9.51
CA ALA A 84 9.10 -8.78 -8.42
C ALA A 84 7.88 -8.57 -7.50
N ARG A 85 7.58 -7.32 -7.11
CA ARG A 85 6.40 -7.01 -6.29
C ARG A 85 5.10 -7.34 -7.02
N ARG A 86 5.00 -7.00 -8.31
CA ARG A 86 3.84 -7.32 -9.15
C ARG A 86 3.63 -8.83 -9.24
N ASP A 87 4.70 -9.60 -9.45
CA ASP A 87 4.61 -11.05 -9.59
C ASP A 87 4.23 -11.72 -8.27
N ILE A 88 4.70 -11.22 -7.12
CA ILE A 88 4.28 -11.65 -5.78
C ILE A 88 2.80 -11.35 -5.56
N HIS A 89 2.38 -10.12 -5.86
CA HIS A 89 1.00 -9.68 -5.72
C HIS A 89 0.04 -10.55 -6.54
N ASN A 90 0.38 -10.82 -7.80
CA ASN A 90 -0.41 -11.68 -8.68
C ASN A 90 -0.46 -13.12 -8.18
N ALA A 91 0.67 -13.70 -7.74
CA ALA A 91 0.70 -15.05 -7.19
C ALA A 91 -0.23 -15.22 -5.98
N ILE A 92 -0.29 -14.21 -5.10
CA ILE A 92 -1.22 -14.22 -3.96
C ILE A 92 -2.67 -14.15 -4.43
N ARG A 93 -2.99 -13.28 -5.37
CA ARG A 93 -4.35 -13.13 -5.93
C ARG A 93 -4.83 -14.38 -6.66
N GLU A 94 -3.93 -15.09 -7.33
CA GLU A 94 -4.19 -16.38 -7.98
C GLU A 94 -4.32 -17.54 -6.98
N GLY A 95 -3.95 -17.34 -5.70
CA GLY A 95 -3.96 -18.36 -4.67
C GLY A 95 -2.71 -19.23 -4.66
N ASP A 96 -1.72 -18.96 -5.52
CA ASP A 96 -0.43 -19.66 -5.51
C ASP A 96 0.52 -19.07 -4.47
N ILE A 97 0.18 -19.31 -3.21
CA ILE A 97 0.93 -18.78 -2.07
C ILE A 97 2.34 -19.41 -1.98
N GLY A 98 2.49 -20.65 -2.46
CA GLY A 98 3.80 -21.30 -2.54
C GLY A 98 4.77 -20.53 -3.43
N ARG A 99 4.32 -20.15 -4.62
CA ARG A 99 5.05 -19.30 -5.57
C ARG A 99 5.34 -17.92 -4.97
N ALA A 100 4.38 -17.30 -4.29
CA ALA A 100 4.58 -16.03 -3.62
C ALA A 100 5.73 -16.09 -2.60
N PHE A 101 5.79 -17.12 -1.74
CA PHE A 101 6.91 -17.33 -0.81
C PHE A 101 8.24 -17.51 -1.52
N SER A 102 8.30 -18.29 -2.59
CA SER A 102 9.53 -18.48 -3.39
C SER A 102 10.03 -17.18 -3.99
N LEU A 103 9.12 -16.32 -4.48
CA LEU A 103 9.45 -15.01 -5.03
C LEU A 103 9.93 -14.04 -3.93
N ILE A 104 9.28 -14.03 -2.75
CA ILE A 104 9.72 -13.23 -1.61
C ILE A 104 11.12 -13.67 -1.15
N GLU A 105 11.37 -14.97 -1.04
CA GLU A 105 12.68 -15.50 -0.65
C GLU A 105 13.78 -15.13 -1.66
N LYS A 106 13.45 -15.17 -2.95
CA LYS A 106 14.38 -14.82 -4.03
C LYS A 106 14.74 -13.34 -4.06
N HIS A 107 13.74 -12.45 -3.97
CA HIS A 107 13.92 -11.01 -4.20
C HIS A 107 14.06 -10.20 -2.90
N PHE A 108 13.46 -10.68 -1.78
CA PHE A 108 13.43 -10.01 -0.47
C PHE A 108 13.82 -10.98 0.67
N PRO A 109 14.96 -11.67 0.58
CA PRO A 109 15.33 -12.76 1.50
C PRO A 109 15.41 -12.34 2.96
N HIS A 110 15.67 -11.06 3.24
CA HIS A 110 15.74 -10.52 4.59
C HIS A 110 14.41 -10.68 5.35
N LEU A 111 13.27 -10.55 4.68
CA LEU A 111 11.94 -10.69 5.28
C LEU A 111 11.72 -12.12 5.81
N ILE A 112 12.06 -13.14 5.01
CA ILE A 112 11.93 -14.54 5.40
C ILE A 112 12.93 -14.91 6.48
N ARG A 113 14.17 -14.39 6.42
CA ARG A 113 15.18 -14.62 7.46
C ARG A 113 14.75 -14.04 8.81
N THR A 114 14.26 -12.79 8.82
CA THR A 114 13.76 -12.14 10.03
C THR A 114 12.60 -12.94 10.64
N TYR A 115 11.63 -13.34 9.83
CA TYR A 115 10.51 -14.18 10.25
C TYR A 115 10.99 -15.50 10.87
N SER A 116 11.89 -16.23 10.18
CA SER A 116 12.40 -17.52 10.63
C SER A 116 13.27 -17.40 11.88
N THR A 117 14.00 -16.29 12.06
CA THR A 117 14.85 -16.05 13.24
C THR A 117 13.97 -15.78 14.45
N ILE A 118 12.95 -14.94 14.33
CA ILE A 118 12.01 -14.64 15.40
C ILE A 118 11.29 -15.91 15.85
N ASN A 119 10.80 -16.73 14.92
CA ASN A 119 10.13 -17.99 15.25
C ASN A 119 11.00 -18.96 16.05
N ARG A 120 12.32 -18.94 15.85
CA ARG A 120 13.27 -19.75 16.65
C ARG A 120 13.53 -19.16 18.03
N MET A 121 13.52 -17.84 18.14
CA MET A 121 13.78 -17.15 19.41
C MET A 121 12.56 -17.15 20.34
N GLU A 122 11.35 -17.18 19.80
CA GLU A 122 10.11 -17.15 20.59
C GLU A 122 9.90 -18.35 21.51
N ALA A 123 10.50 -19.48 21.18
CA ALA A 123 10.54 -20.60 22.12
C ALA A 123 11.27 -20.24 23.44
N ALA A 124 12.04 -19.14 23.44
CA ALA A 124 12.87 -18.67 24.56
C ALA A 124 12.42 -17.34 25.20
N LEU A 125 11.53 -16.55 24.56
CA LEU A 125 11.26 -15.14 24.94
C LEU A 125 9.75 -14.86 25.06
N GLN A 126 9.08 -15.49 26.01
CA GLN A 126 7.62 -15.50 26.12
C GLN A 126 6.97 -14.20 26.64
N ASP A 127 7.68 -13.15 27.06
CA ASP A 127 7.03 -12.11 27.90
C ASP A 127 7.16 -10.65 27.49
N SER A 128 7.86 -10.22 26.46
CA SER A 128 8.05 -8.76 26.34
C SER A 128 8.39 -8.14 24.97
N LEU A 129 8.36 -8.82 23.85
CA LEU A 129 8.70 -8.18 22.57
C LEU A 129 7.46 -7.92 21.71
N THR A 130 7.25 -6.64 21.40
CA THR A 130 6.35 -6.23 20.30
C THR A 130 6.96 -6.74 18.98
N LEU A 131 6.32 -7.73 18.38
CA LEU A 131 6.79 -8.30 17.12
C LEU A 131 6.68 -7.28 15.98
N PRO A 132 7.64 -7.27 15.02
CA PRO A 132 7.54 -6.43 13.85
C PRO A 132 6.25 -6.66 13.07
N LYS A 133 5.66 -5.63 12.52
CA LYS A 133 4.45 -5.71 11.67
C LYS A 133 4.65 -6.72 10.51
N SER A 134 5.86 -6.75 9.93
CA SER A 134 6.24 -7.70 8.88
C SER A 134 6.09 -9.16 9.29
N HIS A 135 6.35 -9.49 10.55
CA HIS A 135 6.18 -10.86 11.08
C HIS A 135 4.70 -11.28 11.07
N CYS A 136 3.81 -10.38 11.49
CA CYS A 136 2.36 -10.60 11.44
C CYS A 136 1.86 -10.78 10.01
N THR A 137 2.34 -9.95 9.07
CA THR A 137 1.94 -10.03 7.66
C THR A 137 2.37 -11.37 7.03
N ILE A 138 3.59 -11.84 7.30
CA ILE A 138 4.02 -13.16 6.82
C ILE A 138 3.19 -14.29 7.48
N TYR A 139 2.83 -14.16 8.76
CA TYR A 139 1.95 -15.12 9.39
C TYR A 139 0.55 -15.15 8.76
N LYS A 140 -0.04 -14.00 8.44
CA LYS A 140 -1.30 -13.92 7.68
C LYS A 140 -1.19 -14.61 6.32
N LEU A 141 -0.07 -14.42 5.61
CA LEU A 141 0.19 -15.11 4.35
C LEU A 141 0.26 -16.63 4.54
N ARG A 142 0.83 -17.13 5.67
CA ARG A 142 0.77 -18.56 6.04
C ARG A 142 -0.65 -19.03 6.33
N CYS A 143 -1.48 -18.22 6.98
CA CYS A 143 -2.90 -18.55 7.17
C CYS A 143 -3.62 -18.66 5.82
N GLN A 144 -3.33 -17.77 4.86
CA GLN A 144 -3.88 -17.90 3.52
C GLN A 144 -3.38 -19.17 2.80
N GLN A 145 -2.10 -19.52 2.96
CA GLN A 145 -1.57 -20.75 2.40
C GLN A 145 -2.31 -21.99 2.94
N PHE A 146 -2.64 -21.98 4.23
CA PHE A 146 -3.46 -23.03 4.83
C PHE A 146 -4.84 -23.13 4.18
N VAL A 147 -5.52 -22.00 3.94
CA VAL A 147 -6.84 -21.96 3.27
C VAL A 147 -6.75 -22.50 1.85
N GLU A 148 -5.71 -22.15 1.10
CA GLU A 148 -5.52 -22.68 -0.26
C GLU A 148 -5.19 -24.20 -0.23
N THR A 149 -4.42 -24.65 0.76
CA THR A 149 -4.13 -26.09 0.96
C THR A 149 -5.42 -26.85 1.28
N LEU A 150 -6.26 -26.29 2.17
CA LEU A 150 -7.55 -26.89 2.52
C LEU A 150 -8.46 -27.01 1.30
N ARG A 151 -8.46 -26.00 0.43
CA ARG A 151 -9.25 -25.97 -0.81
C ARG A 151 -8.76 -26.98 -1.84
N SER A 152 -7.44 -27.07 -2.05
CA SER A 152 -6.85 -27.87 -3.14
C SER A 152 -6.59 -29.32 -2.76
N SER A 153 -6.20 -29.58 -1.53
CA SER A 153 -5.69 -30.88 -1.07
C SER A 153 -6.54 -31.52 0.02
N GLY A 154 -7.39 -30.76 0.68
CA GLY A 154 -8.34 -31.24 1.68
C GLY A 154 -7.86 -31.10 3.13
N PRO A 155 -8.71 -31.59 4.10
CA PRO A 155 -8.49 -31.32 5.52
C PRO A 155 -7.26 -31.99 6.12
N ILE A 156 -6.88 -33.17 5.64
CA ILE A 156 -5.75 -33.94 6.22
C ILE A 156 -4.44 -33.19 5.97
N GLU A 157 -4.21 -32.78 4.75
CA GLU A 157 -3.02 -32.02 4.31
C GLU A 157 -2.99 -30.65 5.01
N ALA A 158 -4.14 -29.99 5.13
CA ALA A 158 -4.27 -28.72 5.86
C ALA A 158 -3.89 -28.88 7.34
N ILE A 159 -4.32 -29.95 8.01
CA ILE A 159 -3.96 -30.21 9.40
C ILE A 159 -2.44 -30.46 9.53
N GLN A 160 -1.83 -31.20 8.60
CA GLN A 160 -0.38 -31.41 8.60
C GLN A 160 0.37 -30.08 8.40
N PHE A 161 -0.11 -29.25 7.48
CA PHE A 161 0.41 -27.89 7.26
C PHE A 161 0.35 -27.06 8.54
N ALA A 162 -0.81 -27.02 9.20
CA ALA A 162 -1.02 -26.26 10.44
C ALA A 162 -0.07 -26.71 11.56
N LYS A 163 0.11 -28.02 11.73
CA LYS A 163 1.06 -28.57 12.72
C LYS A 163 2.49 -28.10 12.50
N PHE A 164 2.89 -27.92 11.24
CA PHE A 164 4.26 -27.52 10.90
C PHE A 164 4.45 -26.00 10.98
N TYR A 165 3.55 -25.23 10.39
CA TYR A 165 3.75 -23.79 10.21
C TYR A 165 3.11 -22.91 11.30
N PHE A 166 2.01 -23.35 11.93
CA PHE A 166 1.34 -22.54 12.95
C PHE A 166 1.89 -22.74 14.35
N ARG A 167 2.38 -23.97 14.66
CA ARG A 167 2.83 -24.33 16.00
C ARG A 167 3.82 -23.34 16.64
N PRO A 168 4.79 -22.77 15.92
CA PRO A 168 5.72 -21.81 16.53
C PRO A 168 5.04 -20.56 17.08
N CYS A 169 4.02 -20.04 16.38
CA CYS A 169 3.41 -18.74 16.66
C CYS A 169 1.92 -18.79 17.04
N SER A 170 1.34 -19.98 17.20
CA SER A 170 -0.10 -20.14 17.45
C SER A 170 -0.58 -19.46 18.73
N LYS A 171 0.27 -19.36 19.75
CA LYS A 171 -0.08 -18.66 21.00
C LYS A 171 -0.13 -17.15 20.83
N ILE A 172 0.75 -16.59 20.01
CA ILE A 172 0.89 -15.16 19.78
C ILE A 172 -0.21 -14.66 18.85
N TYR A 173 -0.47 -15.40 17.78
CA TYR A 173 -1.49 -15.10 16.78
C TYR A 173 -2.71 -16.03 16.94
N LYS A 174 -3.14 -16.23 18.18
CA LYS A 174 -4.23 -17.17 18.50
C LYS A 174 -5.47 -16.90 17.66
N GLU A 175 -5.94 -15.66 17.60
CA GLU A 175 -7.13 -15.29 16.84
C GLU A 175 -6.99 -15.63 15.35
N LEU A 176 -5.85 -15.30 14.73
CA LEU A 176 -5.61 -15.61 13.31
C LEU A 176 -5.56 -17.12 13.06
N THR A 177 -4.98 -17.86 14.02
CA THR A 177 -4.89 -19.33 13.94
C THR A 177 -6.25 -19.98 14.09
N ASP A 178 -7.00 -19.58 15.11
CA ASP A 178 -8.34 -20.12 15.40
C ASP A 178 -9.28 -19.83 14.23
N ASP A 179 -9.26 -18.61 13.71
CA ASP A 179 -10.04 -18.22 12.55
C ASP A 179 -9.71 -19.05 11.30
N ALA A 180 -8.41 -19.26 11.01
CA ALA A 180 -8.01 -20.04 9.85
C ALA A 180 -8.38 -21.53 10.03
N THR A 181 -8.09 -22.11 11.19
CA THR A 181 -8.32 -23.53 11.44
C THR A 181 -9.79 -23.88 11.58
N SER A 182 -10.65 -22.95 12.00
CA SER A 182 -12.10 -23.15 12.06
C SER A 182 -12.70 -23.49 10.69
N LEU A 183 -12.05 -23.09 9.59
CA LEU A 183 -12.51 -23.37 8.24
C LEU A 183 -12.55 -24.85 7.89
N ILE A 184 -11.81 -25.71 8.63
CA ILE A 184 -11.89 -27.18 8.44
C ILE A 184 -13.30 -27.71 8.70
N ALA A 185 -14.08 -27.05 9.58
CA ALA A 185 -15.42 -27.48 9.92
C ALA A 185 -16.50 -27.08 8.90
N TYR A 186 -16.15 -26.21 7.93
CA TYR A 186 -17.11 -25.75 6.92
C TYR A 186 -17.11 -26.67 5.71
N THR A 187 -18.30 -27.07 5.28
CA THR A 187 -18.49 -27.88 4.06
C THR A 187 -18.39 -27.07 2.77
N ASP A 188 -18.73 -25.79 2.86
CA ASP A 188 -18.64 -24.82 1.75
C ASP A 188 -17.65 -23.72 2.09
N LEU A 189 -16.42 -23.90 1.61
CA LEU A 189 -15.34 -22.92 1.80
C LEU A 189 -15.54 -21.67 0.95
N GLU A 190 -16.21 -21.76 -0.19
CA GLU A 190 -16.32 -20.66 -1.14
C GLU A 190 -17.23 -19.53 -0.64
N SER A 191 -18.19 -19.86 0.20
CA SER A 191 -19.08 -18.88 0.84
C SER A 191 -18.41 -18.09 1.96
N HIS A 192 -17.23 -18.52 2.43
CA HIS A 192 -16.56 -17.89 3.55
C HIS A 192 -15.65 -16.73 3.11
N ASP A 193 -15.71 -15.59 3.80
CA ASP A 193 -14.95 -14.36 3.44
C ASP A 193 -13.43 -14.60 3.29
N ARG A 194 -12.83 -15.43 4.18
CA ARG A 194 -11.38 -15.73 4.13
C ARG A 194 -10.94 -16.54 2.91
N SER A 195 -11.85 -17.24 2.26
CA SER A 195 -11.56 -17.93 1.01
C SER A 195 -11.89 -17.11 -0.22
N SER A 196 -12.45 -15.90 -0.03
CA SER A 196 -12.87 -15.00 -1.08
C SER A 196 -11.70 -14.36 -1.82
N GLN A 197 -11.93 -13.96 -3.07
CA GLN A 197 -10.95 -13.17 -3.83
C GLN A 197 -10.60 -11.86 -3.13
N ARG A 198 -11.59 -11.21 -2.50
CA ARG A 198 -11.39 -9.97 -1.75
C ARG A 198 -10.36 -10.14 -0.61
N HIS A 199 -10.37 -11.30 0.07
CA HIS A 199 -9.40 -11.58 1.13
C HIS A 199 -7.99 -11.77 0.56
N ARG A 200 -7.86 -12.48 -0.58
CA ARG A 200 -6.58 -12.60 -1.29
C ARG A 200 -6.04 -11.24 -1.71
N ASP A 201 -6.89 -10.38 -2.29
CA ASP A 201 -6.51 -9.03 -2.69
C ASP A 201 -5.99 -8.24 -1.49
N LYS A 202 -6.68 -8.30 -0.35
CA LYS A 202 -6.25 -7.65 0.90
C LYS A 202 -4.89 -8.15 1.40
N ILE A 203 -4.66 -9.46 1.38
CA ILE A 203 -3.36 -10.04 1.78
C ILE A 203 -2.26 -9.62 0.79
N ALA A 204 -2.55 -9.57 -0.50
CA ALA A 204 -1.60 -9.12 -1.51
C ALA A 204 -1.18 -7.66 -1.28
N ASP A 205 -2.13 -6.78 -0.96
CA ASP A 205 -1.87 -5.38 -0.63
C ASP A 205 -1.03 -5.26 0.66
N GLU A 206 -1.37 -5.99 1.73
CA GLU A 206 -0.61 -5.99 2.98
C GLU A 206 0.85 -6.50 2.78
N VAL A 207 1.06 -7.48 1.90
CA VAL A 207 2.40 -7.96 1.54
C VAL A 207 3.16 -6.93 0.71
N ASN A 208 2.52 -6.25 -0.23
CA ASN A 208 3.14 -5.17 -0.97
C ASN A 208 3.56 -4.01 -0.05
N GLU A 209 2.68 -3.58 0.88
CA GLU A 209 3.02 -2.58 1.91
C GLU A 209 4.23 -3.01 2.75
N MET A 210 4.27 -4.27 3.20
CA MET A 210 5.39 -4.81 3.96
C MET A 210 6.71 -4.75 3.19
N ILE A 211 6.69 -5.07 1.91
CA ILE A 211 7.88 -4.99 1.05
C ILE A 211 8.34 -3.54 0.91
N LEU A 212 7.42 -2.61 0.65
CA LEU A 212 7.72 -1.18 0.54
C LEU A 212 8.31 -0.62 1.84
N GLU A 213 7.70 -0.93 3.00
CA GLU A 213 8.23 -0.53 4.31
C GLU A 213 9.65 -1.08 4.53
N SER A 214 9.94 -2.31 4.10
CA SER A 214 11.28 -2.91 4.21
C SER A 214 12.35 -2.22 3.35
N GLN A 215 11.91 -1.51 2.32
CA GLN A 215 12.74 -0.69 1.44
C GLN A 215 12.72 0.80 1.83
N HIS A 216 12.17 1.14 3.00
CA HIS A 216 12.02 2.51 3.51
C HIS A 216 11.09 3.41 2.68
N PHE A 217 10.20 2.83 1.89
CA PHE A 217 9.13 3.58 1.22
C PHE A 217 7.89 3.69 2.11
N SER A 218 7.10 4.74 1.88
CA SER A 218 5.82 4.90 2.57
C SER A 218 4.84 3.79 2.17
N PRO A 219 4.14 3.16 3.14
CA PRO A 219 3.08 2.19 2.83
C PRO A 219 1.83 2.83 2.22
N GLN A 220 1.75 4.17 2.22
CA GLN A 220 0.62 4.93 1.68
C GLN A 220 1.13 5.99 0.73
N THR A 221 0.49 6.11 -0.43
CA THR A 221 0.81 7.14 -1.41
C THR A 221 0.33 8.53 -0.98
N ALA A 222 0.95 9.57 -1.51
CA ALA A 222 0.50 10.95 -1.31
C ALA A 222 -0.94 11.15 -1.80
N LEU A 223 -1.33 10.49 -2.90
CA LEU A 223 -2.70 10.52 -3.43
C LEU A 223 -3.71 9.96 -2.43
N GLU A 224 -3.41 8.84 -1.77
CA GLU A 224 -4.29 8.25 -0.75
C GLU A 224 -4.41 9.15 0.47
N LYS A 225 -3.31 9.77 0.91
CA LYS A 225 -3.32 10.73 2.02
C LYS A 225 -4.21 11.94 1.69
N LEU A 226 -4.09 12.49 0.49
CA LEU A 226 -4.95 13.59 0.01
C LEU A 226 -6.42 13.18 -0.06
N TRP A 227 -6.70 11.98 -0.56
CA TRP A 227 -8.07 11.47 -0.61
C TRP A 227 -8.69 11.30 0.77
N ARG A 228 -7.94 10.78 1.75
CA ARG A 228 -8.38 10.66 3.15
C ARG A 228 -8.64 12.02 3.78
N GLN A 229 -7.77 13.00 3.54
CA GLN A 229 -7.96 14.38 4.02
C GLN A 229 -9.24 14.99 3.43
N LYS A 230 -9.41 14.88 2.12
CA LYS A 230 -10.64 15.33 1.45
C LYS A 230 -11.89 14.70 2.05
N THR A 231 -11.87 13.39 2.27
CA THR A 231 -13.00 12.65 2.84
C THR A 231 -13.30 13.10 4.26
N ALA A 232 -12.28 13.28 5.10
CA ALA A 232 -12.45 13.77 6.47
C ALA A 232 -13.05 15.18 6.50
N ILE A 233 -12.58 16.09 5.64
CA ILE A 233 -13.13 17.45 5.52
C ILE A 233 -14.60 17.39 5.06
N GLN A 234 -14.91 16.54 4.09
CA GLN A 234 -16.29 16.40 3.58
C GLN A 234 -17.23 15.90 4.68
N VAL A 235 -16.83 14.89 5.45
CA VAL A 235 -17.63 14.38 6.58
C VAL A 235 -17.86 15.45 7.62
N GLU A 236 -16.82 16.25 7.95
CA GLU A 236 -16.96 17.32 8.94
C GLU A 236 -17.90 18.44 8.45
N LEU A 237 -17.78 18.85 7.20
CA LEU A 237 -18.70 19.82 6.58
C LEU A 237 -20.17 19.32 6.59
N ASP A 238 -20.39 18.06 6.32
CA ASP A 238 -21.74 17.47 6.33
C ASP A 238 -22.30 17.40 7.77
N ASN A 239 -21.46 17.10 8.76
CA ASN A 239 -21.84 17.15 10.18
C ASN A 239 -22.22 18.56 10.62
N GLN A 240 -21.43 19.57 10.25
CA GLN A 240 -21.72 20.96 10.55
C GLN A 240 -23.04 21.43 9.93
N LYS A 241 -23.32 21.07 8.67
CA LYS A 241 -24.59 21.36 8.00
C LYS A 241 -25.78 20.72 8.73
N ARG A 242 -25.65 19.46 9.17
CA ARG A 242 -26.71 18.77 9.94
C ARG A 242 -26.97 19.46 11.28
N GLN A 243 -25.92 19.87 11.99
CA GLN A 243 -26.05 20.59 13.26
C GLN A 243 -26.69 21.96 13.08
N ALA A 244 -26.35 22.71 12.02
CA ALA A 244 -26.98 23.99 11.70
C ALA A 244 -28.48 23.82 11.42
N SER A 245 -28.84 22.84 10.58
CA SER A 245 -30.26 22.56 10.25
C SER A 245 -31.07 22.14 11.50
N SER A 246 -30.46 21.43 12.46
CA SER A 246 -31.12 21.03 13.69
C SER A 246 -31.35 22.22 14.65
N ARG A 247 -30.43 23.20 14.68
CA ARG A 247 -30.60 24.44 15.47
C ARG A 247 -31.71 25.31 14.90
N ASP A 248 -31.77 25.49 13.60
CA ASP A 248 -32.82 26.29 12.93
C ASP A 248 -34.23 25.69 13.15
N GLN A 249 -34.34 24.35 13.23
CA GLN A 249 -35.60 23.68 13.56
C GLN A 249 -36.01 23.90 15.02
N GLN A 250 -35.07 23.82 15.98
CA GLN A 250 -35.35 24.09 17.40
C GLN A 250 -35.73 25.53 17.67
N GLU A 251 -35.12 26.52 17.00
CA GLU A 251 -35.50 27.92 17.12
C GLU A 251 -36.89 28.19 16.54
N SER A 252 -37.26 27.53 15.44
CA SER A 252 -38.58 27.66 14.83
C SER A 252 -39.69 27.00 15.67
N GLU A 253 -39.41 25.92 16.41
CA GLU A 253 -40.36 25.31 17.33
C GLU A 253 -40.55 26.13 18.62
N ASN A 254 -39.45 26.68 19.18
CA ASN A 254 -39.52 27.52 20.34
C ASN A 254 -40.27 28.83 20.10
N THR A 255 -40.19 29.39 18.92
CA THR A 255 -40.98 30.62 18.55
C THR A 255 -42.47 30.32 18.34
N LYS A 256 -42.85 29.10 17.94
CA LYS A 256 -44.26 28.69 17.84
C LYS A 256 -44.92 28.39 19.17
N THR A 257 -44.15 28.04 20.19
CA THR A 257 -44.67 27.70 21.52
C THR A 257 -44.86 28.95 22.42
N LEU A 258 -44.36 30.11 22.02
CA LEU A 258 -44.46 31.38 22.75
C LEU A 258 -45.58 32.33 22.20
N MET A 259 -46.31 31.91 21.20
CA MET A 259 -47.53 32.57 20.68
C MET A 259 -48.79 31.78 21.10
#